data_d6b2e62a1c80ac88e197c442ef986008
#
_entry.id   d6b2e62a1c80ac88e197c442ef986008
#
_cell.length_a   1.000
_cell.length_b   1.000
_cell.length_c   1.000
_cell.angle_alpha   90.00
_cell.angle_beta   90.00
_cell.angle_gamma   90.00
#
_symmetry.space_group_name_H-M   'P 1'
#
loop_
_entity.id
_entity.type
_entity.pdbx_description
1 polymer ?
#
loop_
_entity_poly.entity_id
_entity_poly.type
_entity_poly.pdbx_seq_one_letter_code
_entity_poly.pdbx_strand_id
1 'polypeptide(L)'
;DFIMDGMGDNHANNKTFNKMHNHATWATAAVGLIGFAMNREDYVNKALYGSDETGKRGGFIRQMDYLFSPDGYFTEGAYYQRYAIWPFVIFAQCIENKLPELEIFSYRDSIFSKALSTLIQLSYEGEFFHINDALLKGLSAQELVYAADILYNVHPSDKSLLSVANEYQHTYLPTIGGF
;
A
#
# COMPACT_ATOMS: atom_id res chain seq x y z
N ASP A 1 5.70 -11.77 -17.76
CA ASP A 1 6.55 -10.97 -18.65
C ASP A 1 5.88 -9.67 -19.13
N PHE A 2 4.61 -9.66 -19.56
CA PHE A 2 3.97 -8.43 -20.06
C PHE A 2 4.06 -7.23 -19.08
N ILE A 3 3.81 -7.46 -17.80
CA ILE A 3 3.96 -6.42 -16.77
C ILE A 3 5.43 -6.05 -16.61
N MET A 4 6.33 -7.05 -16.61
CA MET A 4 7.76 -6.85 -16.42
C MET A 4 8.43 -6.24 -17.65
N ASP A 5 8.08 -6.68 -18.85
CA ASP A 5 8.61 -6.11 -20.10
C ASP A 5 8.13 -4.68 -20.33
N GLY A 6 6.88 -4.40 -19.91
CA GLY A 6 6.33 -3.05 -19.89
C GLY A 6 6.93 -2.16 -18.80
N MET A 7 7.68 -2.72 -17.85
CA MET A 7 8.31 -2.02 -16.72
C MET A 7 9.80 -1.72 -16.97
N GLY A 8 10.39 -2.30 -18.01
CA GLY A 8 11.81 -2.14 -18.30
C GLY A 8 12.19 -0.69 -18.65
N ASP A 9 13.41 -0.32 -18.33
CA ASP A 9 13.99 1.00 -18.61
C ASP A 9 14.05 1.33 -20.12
N ASN A 10 13.88 0.34 -20.98
CA ASN A 10 14.03 0.44 -22.43
C ASN A 10 12.77 0.93 -23.16
N HIS A 11 11.61 0.97 -22.50
CA HIS A 11 10.40 1.52 -23.08
C HIS A 11 10.16 2.93 -22.57
N ALA A 12 10.36 3.93 -23.43
CA ALA A 12 10.17 5.34 -23.13
C ALA A 12 8.78 5.67 -22.51
N ASN A 13 7.79 4.81 -22.72
CA ASN A 13 6.41 5.01 -22.31
C ASN A 13 5.97 4.17 -21.10
N ASN A 14 6.79 3.26 -20.59
CA ASN A 14 6.35 2.34 -19.53
C ASN A 14 7.32 2.30 -18.34
N LYS A 15 7.54 3.45 -17.75
CA LYS A 15 8.32 3.59 -16.52
C LYS A 15 7.46 3.55 -15.26
N THR A 16 6.24 2.99 -15.34
CA THR A 16 5.27 3.02 -14.25
C THR A 16 5.78 2.30 -13.00
N PHE A 17 6.45 1.17 -13.19
CA PHE A 17 6.94 0.36 -12.08
C PHE A 17 7.93 1.08 -11.16
N ASN A 18 8.85 1.85 -11.74
CA ASN A 18 9.86 2.58 -10.99
C ASN A 18 9.40 4.00 -10.58
N LYS A 19 8.19 4.40 -10.90
CA LYS A 19 7.68 5.73 -10.51
C LYS A 19 7.30 5.79 -9.03
N MET A 20 7.40 6.96 -8.47
CA MET A 20 6.82 7.30 -7.17
C MET A 20 5.38 7.79 -7.41
N HIS A 21 4.44 6.85 -7.51
CA HIS A 21 3.09 7.11 -7.99
C HIS A 21 2.14 5.98 -7.56
N ASN A 22 0.85 6.27 -7.35
CA ASN A 22 -0.14 5.28 -6.92
C ASN A 22 -0.25 4.07 -7.88
N HIS A 23 -0.12 4.27 -9.18
CA HIS A 23 -0.13 3.16 -10.16
C HIS A 23 1.08 2.22 -10.00
N ALA A 24 2.21 2.76 -9.58
CA ALA A 24 3.39 1.94 -9.32
C ALA A 24 3.20 1.04 -8.09
N THR A 25 2.43 1.47 -7.10
CA THR A 25 2.14 0.63 -5.92
C THR A 25 1.37 -0.63 -6.31
N TRP A 26 0.40 -0.51 -7.22
CA TRP A 26 -0.33 -1.66 -7.76
C TRP A 26 0.55 -2.60 -8.57
N ALA A 27 1.37 -2.04 -9.47
CA ALA A 27 2.28 -2.83 -10.29
C ALA A 27 3.31 -3.57 -9.42
N THR A 28 3.87 -2.91 -8.43
CA THR A 28 4.83 -3.47 -7.49
C THR A 28 4.21 -4.60 -6.67
N ALA A 29 3.05 -4.37 -6.08
CA ALA A 29 2.33 -5.39 -5.32
C ALA A 29 1.98 -6.61 -6.19
N ALA A 30 1.47 -6.39 -7.40
CA ALA A 30 1.13 -7.48 -8.32
C ALA A 30 2.34 -8.35 -8.66
N VAL A 31 3.48 -7.73 -8.98
CA VAL A 31 4.71 -8.48 -9.30
C VAL A 31 5.22 -9.24 -8.08
N GLY A 32 5.21 -8.61 -6.90
CA GLY A 32 5.67 -9.25 -5.67
C GLY A 32 4.79 -10.44 -5.27
N LEU A 33 3.47 -10.28 -5.31
CA LEU A 33 2.51 -11.35 -5.03
C LEU A 33 2.68 -12.54 -5.99
N ILE A 34 2.82 -12.28 -7.30
CA ILE A 34 3.12 -13.31 -8.31
C ILE A 34 4.47 -13.96 -8.00
N GLY A 35 5.47 -13.17 -7.62
CA GLY A 35 6.79 -13.68 -7.23
C GLY A 35 6.70 -14.68 -6.09
N PHE A 36 5.98 -14.37 -5.02
CA PHE A 36 5.75 -15.29 -3.92
C PHE A 36 4.96 -16.53 -4.32
N ALA A 37 3.89 -16.37 -5.10
CA ALA A 37 3.06 -17.49 -5.55
C ALA A 37 3.81 -18.47 -6.47
N MET A 38 4.76 -17.97 -7.24
CA MET A 38 5.54 -18.76 -8.21
C MET A 38 6.93 -19.17 -7.70
N ASN A 39 7.30 -18.80 -6.45
CA ASN A 39 8.64 -18.97 -5.90
C ASN A 39 9.74 -18.35 -6.81
N ARG A 40 9.47 -17.13 -7.33
CA ARG A 40 10.35 -16.37 -8.19
C ARG A 40 11.00 -15.23 -7.40
N GLU A 41 12.15 -15.50 -6.80
CA GLU A 41 12.90 -14.52 -6.00
C GLU A 41 13.27 -13.27 -6.79
N ASP A 42 13.58 -13.42 -8.07
CA ASP A 42 13.88 -12.28 -8.95
C ASP A 42 12.69 -11.30 -9.10
N TYR A 43 11.45 -11.82 -9.10
CA TYR A 43 10.25 -10.98 -9.12
C TYR A 43 10.02 -10.30 -7.76
N VAL A 44 10.24 -11.03 -6.67
CA VAL A 44 10.15 -10.47 -5.32
C VAL A 44 11.18 -9.36 -5.13
N ASN A 45 12.44 -9.58 -5.50
CA ASN A 45 13.50 -8.58 -5.39
C ASN A 45 13.20 -7.33 -6.23
N LYS A 46 12.72 -7.48 -7.45
CA LYS A 46 12.30 -6.35 -8.28
C LYS A 46 11.12 -5.60 -7.68
N ALA A 47 10.17 -6.31 -7.12
CA ALA A 47 9.05 -5.67 -6.41
C ALA A 47 9.52 -4.88 -5.18
N LEU A 48 10.43 -5.43 -4.38
CA LEU A 48 10.95 -4.78 -3.19
C LEU A 48 11.86 -3.59 -3.52
N TYR A 49 12.77 -3.75 -4.49
CA TYR A 49 13.90 -2.84 -4.70
C TYR A 49 13.92 -2.13 -6.06
N GLY A 50 12.87 -2.31 -6.88
CA GLY A 50 12.80 -1.74 -8.23
C GLY A 50 13.39 -2.64 -9.31
N SER A 51 13.19 -2.26 -10.56
CA SER A 51 13.57 -3.08 -11.73
C SER A 51 15.06 -3.40 -11.81
N ASP A 52 15.91 -2.55 -11.22
CA ASP A 52 17.37 -2.73 -11.14
C ASP A 52 17.82 -3.38 -9.82
N GLU A 53 16.90 -3.72 -8.94
CA GLU A 53 17.13 -4.36 -7.64
C GLU A 53 18.05 -3.57 -6.69
N THR A 54 18.25 -2.27 -6.95
CA THR A 54 19.16 -1.42 -6.14
C THR A 54 18.43 -0.65 -5.05
N GLY A 55 17.10 -0.56 -5.11
CA GLY A 55 16.30 0.31 -4.25
C GLY A 55 16.44 1.81 -4.54
N LYS A 56 17.23 2.19 -5.55
CA LYS A 56 17.50 3.61 -5.86
C LYS A 56 16.53 4.22 -6.85
N ARG A 57 15.90 3.42 -7.69
CA ARG A 57 15.04 3.90 -8.77
C ARG A 57 13.56 3.67 -8.52
N GLY A 58 13.20 2.61 -7.81
CA GLY A 58 11.82 2.24 -7.58
C GLY A 58 11.70 1.14 -6.54
N GLY A 59 10.59 0.43 -6.55
CA GLY A 59 10.29 -0.67 -5.65
C GLY A 59 9.53 -0.24 -4.41
N PHE A 60 9.01 -1.23 -3.72
CA PHE A 60 8.10 -1.09 -2.59
C PHE A 60 8.71 -0.28 -1.43
N ILE A 61 9.96 -0.60 -1.06
CA ILE A 61 10.65 0.09 0.02
C ILE A 61 10.77 1.59 -0.29
N ARG A 62 11.23 1.90 -1.51
CA ARG A 62 11.37 3.30 -1.92
C ARG A 62 10.03 4.02 -2.00
N GLN A 63 8.96 3.35 -2.42
CA GLN A 63 7.63 3.94 -2.43
C GLN A 63 7.16 4.28 -1.00
N MET A 64 7.42 3.43 -0.01
CA MET A 64 7.15 3.76 1.38
C MET A 64 7.95 4.97 1.87
N ASP A 65 9.19 5.13 1.40
CA ASP A 65 10.04 6.26 1.79
C ASP A 65 9.55 7.60 1.25
N TYR A 66 9.07 7.62 0.02
CA TYR A 66 8.88 8.86 -0.73
C TYR A 66 7.41 9.24 -0.98
N LEU A 67 6.48 8.29 -0.87
CA LEU A 67 5.07 8.58 -1.09
C LEU A 67 4.34 9.03 0.18
N PHE A 68 4.92 8.75 1.36
CA PHE A 68 4.35 9.16 2.63
C PHE A 68 5.26 10.14 3.36
N SER A 69 4.68 11.21 3.88
CA SER A 69 5.36 12.06 4.88
C SER A 69 5.59 11.28 6.19
N PRO A 70 6.42 11.79 7.10
CA PRO A 70 6.69 11.10 8.39
C PRO A 70 5.44 10.82 9.24
N ASP A 71 4.38 11.61 9.07
CA ASP A 71 3.09 11.46 9.75
C ASP A 71 2.05 10.66 8.95
N GLY A 72 2.44 10.12 7.78
CA GLY A 72 1.60 9.24 6.99
C GLY A 72 0.77 9.91 5.90
N TYR A 73 0.91 11.23 5.68
CA TYR A 73 0.22 11.89 4.57
C TYR A 73 0.79 11.45 3.23
N PHE A 74 -0.09 11.04 2.32
CA PHE A 74 0.27 10.59 0.98
C PHE A 74 0.45 11.77 0.02
N THR A 75 1.47 11.74 -0.79
CA THR A 75 1.84 12.85 -1.68
C THR A 75 0.74 13.30 -2.65
N GLU A 76 -0.15 12.39 -3.04
CA GLU A 76 -1.25 12.65 -3.97
C GLU A 76 -2.57 12.99 -3.25
N GLY A 77 -2.57 13.08 -1.91
CA GLY A 77 -3.75 13.41 -1.11
C GLY A 77 -4.61 12.22 -0.71
N ALA A 78 -5.62 12.47 0.15
CA ALA A 78 -6.44 11.46 0.80
C ALA A 78 -7.19 10.56 -0.20
N TYR A 79 -7.71 11.12 -1.28
CA TYR A 79 -8.43 10.35 -2.29
C TYR A 79 -7.58 9.26 -2.92
N TYR A 80 -6.35 9.57 -3.34
CA TYR A 80 -5.43 8.58 -3.91
C TYR A 80 -4.75 7.73 -2.85
N GLN A 81 -4.58 8.25 -1.65
CA GLN A 81 -4.05 7.47 -0.52
C GLN A 81 -4.93 6.25 -0.22
N ARG A 82 -6.27 6.39 -0.19
CA ARG A 82 -7.18 5.26 -0.02
C ARG A 82 -6.99 4.17 -1.09
N TYR A 83 -6.73 4.60 -2.32
CA TYR A 83 -6.50 3.70 -3.44
C TYR A 83 -5.13 3.01 -3.36
N ALA A 84 -4.10 3.75 -2.95
CA ALA A 84 -2.73 3.25 -2.84
C ALA A 84 -2.53 2.36 -1.61
N ILE A 85 -3.21 2.63 -0.49
CA ILE A 85 -2.99 1.89 0.78
C ILE A 85 -3.32 0.40 0.63
N TRP A 86 -4.28 0.04 -0.19
CA TRP A 86 -4.69 -1.34 -0.39
C TRP A 86 -3.56 -2.23 -0.94
N PRO A 87 -2.97 -1.97 -2.12
CA PRO A 87 -1.85 -2.79 -2.59
C PRO A 87 -0.65 -2.75 -1.63
N PHE A 88 -0.42 -1.64 -0.93
CA PHE A 88 0.64 -1.56 0.07
C PHE A 88 0.44 -2.59 1.19
N VAL A 89 -0.72 -2.61 1.84
CA VAL A 89 -0.94 -3.48 3.01
C VAL A 89 -1.07 -4.95 2.62
N ILE A 90 -1.66 -5.27 1.45
CA ILE A 90 -1.73 -6.66 0.98
C ILE A 90 -0.33 -7.21 0.68
N PHE A 91 0.50 -6.44 0.00
CA PHE A 91 1.86 -6.89 -0.28
C PHE A 91 2.70 -6.94 1.00
N ALA A 92 2.55 -5.97 1.90
CA ALA A 92 3.18 -5.99 3.22
C ALA A 92 2.80 -7.24 4.03
N GLN A 93 1.53 -7.66 4.00
CA GLN A 93 1.09 -8.88 4.66
C GLN A 93 1.78 -10.14 4.09
N CYS A 94 1.95 -10.20 2.78
CA CYS A 94 2.69 -11.30 2.16
C CYS A 94 4.19 -11.25 2.50
N ILE A 95 4.79 -10.06 2.55
CA ILE A 95 6.19 -9.88 3.00
C ILE A 95 6.34 -10.36 4.44
N GLU A 96 5.47 -9.93 5.36
CA GLU A 96 5.51 -10.35 6.76
C GLU A 96 5.46 -11.87 6.92
N ASN A 97 4.62 -12.53 6.10
CA ASN A 97 4.48 -13.99 6.15
C ASN A 97 5.66 -14.76 5.53
N LYS A 98 6.38 -14.18 4.57
CA LYS A 98 7.41 -14.85 3.77
C LYS A 98 8.83 -14.40 4.07
N LEU A 99 9.00 -13.16 4.51
CA LEU A 99 10.26 -12.48 4.80
C LEU A 99 10.11 -11.67 6.10
N PRO A 100 9.76 -12.32 7.23
CA PRO A 100 9.47 -11.64 8.50
C PRO A 100 10.66 -10.82 9.02
N GLU A 101 11.87 -11.14 8.59
CA GLU A 101 13.09 -10.40 8.95
C GLU A 101 13.09 -8.95 8.42
N LEU A 102 12.23 -8.61 7.47
CA LEU A 102 12.09 -7.24 6.98
C LEU A 102 11.26 -6.36 7.91
N GLU A 103 10.55 -6.95 8.88
CA GLU A 103 9.72 -6.23 9.86
C GLU A 103 8.87 -5.12 9.22
N ILE A 104 8.22 -5.45 8.10
CA ILE A 104 7.66 -4.48 7.15
C ILE A 104 6.58 -3.58 7.77
N PHE A 105 5.82 -4.08 8.74
CA PHE A 105 4.82 -3.29 9.43
C PHE A 105 5.41 -2.33 10.47
N SER A 106 6.62 -2.59 10.95
CA SER A 106 7.37 -1.69 11.83
C SER A 106 8.20 -0.65 11.06
N TYR A 107 8.33 -0.83 9.74
CA TYR A 107 9.15 0.04 8.89
C TYR A 107 8.73 1.50 9.01
N ARG A 108 9.71 2.42 9.08
CA ARG A 108 9.50 3.86 9.26
C ARG A 108 8.55 4.20 10.42
N ASP A 109 8.74 3.52 11.55
CA ASP A 109 7.91 3.72 12.72
C ASP A 109 6.41 3.51 12.40
N SER A 110 6.11 2.34 11.83
CA SER A 110 4.78 1.87 11.45
C SER A 110 4.06 2.81 10.47
N ILE A 111 4.72 3.14 9.36
CA ILE A 111 4.21 4.11 8.38
C ILE A 111 2.80 3.80 7.87
N PHE A 112 2.43 2.53 7.73
CA PHE A 112 1.09 2.16 7.28
C PHE A 112 0.00 2.49 8.30
N SER A 113 0.28 2.29 9.58
CA SER A 113 -0.65 2.69 10.66
C SER A 113 -0.81 4.20 10.70
N LYS A 114 0.29 4.94 10.57
CA LYS A 114 0.24 6.41 10.45
C LYS A 114 -0.54 6.84 9.21
N ALA A 115 -0.31 6.20 8.07
CA ALA A 115 -1.01 6.53 6.83
C ALA A 115 -2.53 6.34 6.97
N LEU A 116 -2.98 5.25 7.56
CA LEU A 116 -4.42 5.04 7.77
C LEU A 116 -4.99 5.99 8.81
N SER A 117 -4.26 6.23 9.90
CA SER A 117 -4.66 7.23 10.92
C SER A 117 -4.80 8.63 10.31
N THR A 118 -3.86 9.04 9.47
CA THR A 118 -3.92 10.32 8.76
C THR A 118 -5.13 10.40 7.83
N LEU A 119 -5.46 9.34 7.12
CA LEU A 119 -6.68 9.28 6.31
C LEU A 119 -7.96 9.49 7.13
N ILE A 120 -8.04 8.83 8.28
CA ILE A 120 -9.17 8.99 9.20
C ILE A 120 -9.26 10.45 9.69
N GLN A 121 -8.13 11.06 10.04
CA GLN A 121 -8.06 12.45 10.49
C GLN A 121 -8.36 13.46 9.36
N LEU A 122 -8.12 13.10 8.12
CA LEU A 122 -8.43 13.91 6.94
C LEU A 122 -9.86 13.71 6.44
N SER A 123 -10.75 13.22 7.29
CA SER A 123 -12.16 13.06 7.00
C SER A 123 -13.03 13.77 8.04
N TYR A 124 -14.22 14.17 7.61
CA TYR A 124 -15.26 14.71 8.46
C TYR A 124 -16.62 14.17 8.01
N GLU A 125 -17.42 13.69 8.93
CA GLU A 125 -18.71 13.04 8.64
C GLU A 125 -18.60 11.91 7.60
N GLY A 126 -17.48 11.15 7.65
CA GLY A 126 -17.22 10.03 6.74
C GLY A 126 -16.65 10.43 5.37
N GLU A 127 -16.56 11.71 5.03
CA GLU A 127 -16.02 12.20 3.76
C GLU A 127 -14.62 12.80 3.93
N PHE A 128 -13.75 12.62 2.92
CA PHE A 128 -12.42 13.22 2.91
C PHE A 128 -12.45 14.70 2.63
N PHE A 129 -11.57 15.45 3.28
CA PHE A 129 -11.30 16.83 2.89
C PHE A 129 -10.77 16.89 1.47
N HIS A 130 -11.25 17.85 0.70
CA HIS A 130 -10.86 18.06 -0.70
C HIS A 130 -9.50 18.75 -0.78
N ILE A 131 -8.43 17.99 -0.56
CA ILE A 131 -7.05 18.45 -0.64
C ILE A 131 -6.34 17.72 -1.78
N ASN A 132 -5.59 18.44 -2.60
CA ASN A 132 -4.95 17.96 -3.83
C ASN A 132 -5.97 17.43 -4.84
N ASP A 133 -5.70 16.32 -5.52
CA ASP A 133 -6.54 15.70 -6.53
C ASP A 133 -7.77 15.01 -5.91
N ALA A 134 -8.54 15.77 -5.13
CA ALA A 134 -9.66 15.23 -4.38
C ALA A 134 -10.91 15.04 -5.23
N LEU A 135 -11.49 13.85 -5.15
CA LEU A 135 -12.85 13.54 -5.58
C LEU A 135 -13.68 13.19 -4.34
N LEU A 136 -15.00 13.24 -4.47
CA LEU A 136 -15.93 12.86 -3.41
C LEU A 136 -15.80 11.37 -3.09
N LYS A 137 -15.12 11.05 -2.03
CA LYS A 137 -14.99 9.72 -1.42
C LYS A 137 -14.69 9.87 0.06
N GLY A 138 -14.91 8.80 0.80
CA GLY A 138 -14.75 8.82 2.23
C GLY A 138 -14.31 7.47 2.80
N LEU A 139 -14.47 7.35 4.11
CA LEU A 139 -14.05 6.19 4.90
C LEU A 139 -14.82 4.90 4.56
N SER A 140 -15.96 5.00 3.88
CA SER A 140 -16.72 3.84 3.39
C SER A 140 -16.11 3.17 2.16
N ALA A 141 -14.95 3.63 1.68
CA ALA A 141 -14.26 3.02 0.56
C ALA A 141 -13.76 1.62 0.92
N GLN A 142 -14.07 0.63 0.07
CA GLN A 142 -13.72 -0.77 0.29
C GLN A 142 -12.22 -0.98 0.52
N GLU A 143 -11.40 -0.22 -0.18
CA GLU A 143 -9.94 -0.26 -0.07
C GLU A 143 -9.45 0.01 1.36
N LEU A 144 -10.15 0.90 2.07
CA LEU A 144 -9.81 1.24 3.46
C LEU A 144 -10.23 0.15 4.43
N VAL A 145 -11.35 -0.53 4.17
CA VAL A 145 -11.80 -1.63 5.01
C VAL A 145 -10.77 -2.75 5.01
N TYR A 146 -10.26 -3.13 3.84
CA TYR A 146 -9.17 -4.11 3.75
C TYR A 146 -7.92 -3.66 4.50
N ALA A 147 -7.53 -2.40 4.32
CA ALA A 147 -6.36 -1.85 5.00
C ALA A 147 -6.55 -1.83 6.52
N ALA A 148 -7.72 -1.40 6.99
CA ALA A 148 -8.05 -1.36 8.40
C ALA A 148 -8.04 -2.76 9.03
N ASP A 149 -8.61 -3.75 8.35
CA ASP A 149 -8.66 -5.13 8.82
C ASP A 149 -7.25 -5.73 8.99
N ILE A 150 -6.39 -5.55 7.99
CA ILE A 150 -5.00 -6.03 8.04
C ILE A 150 -4.23 -5.32 9.17
N LEU A 151 -4.29 -3.99 9.22
CA LEU A 151 -3.56 -3.22 10.21
C LEU A 151 -4.07 -3.44 11.63
N TYR A 152 -5.38 -3.62 11.82
CA TYR A 152 -5.94 -3.97 13.12
C TYR A 152 -5.46 -5.35 13.61
N ASN A 153 -5.26 -6.30 12.70
CA ASN A 153 -4.68 -7.61 13.04
C ASN A 153 -3.23 -7.48 13.55
N VAL A 154 -2.46 -6.56 12.94
CA VAL A 154 -1.07 -6.29 13.35
C VAL A 154 -1.02 -5.46 14.64
N HIS A 155 -1.90 -4.47 14.78
CA HIS A 155 -1.95 -3.51 15.89
C HIS A 155 -3.34 -3.46 16.56
N PRO A 156 -3.77 -4.52 17.28
CA PRO A 156 -5.13 -4.61 17.83
C PRO A 156 -5.43 -3.60 18.95
N SER A 157 -4.43 -2.91 19.45
CA SER A 157 -4.60 -1.82 20.41
C SER A 157 -5.09 -0.50 19.77
N ASP A 158 -4.89 -0.33 18.47
CA ASP A 158 -5.34 0.87 17.75
C ASP A 158 -6.83 0.80 17.42
N LYS A 159 -7.65 1.32 18.34
CA LYS A 159 -9.11 1.34 18.19
C LYS A 159 -9.61 2.36 17.16
N SER A 160 -8.77 3.28 16.69
CA SER A 160 -9.16 4.23 15.65
C SER A 160 -9.48 3.53 14.33
N LEU A 161 -8.84 2.40 14.06
CA LEU A 161 -9.08 1.58 12.87
C LEU A 161 -10.52 1.04 12.79
N LEU A 162 -11.17 0.85 13.94
CA LEU A 162 -12.56 0.40 14.00
C LEU A 162 -13.56 1.44 13.47
N SER A 163 -13.16 2.71 13.38
CA SER A 163 -14.01 3.75 12.77
C SER A 163 -14.30 3.46 11.30
N VAL A 164 -13.33 2.91 10.57
CA VAL A 164 -13.49 2.50 9.17
C VAL A 164 -14.50 1.36 9.06
N ALA A 165 -14.38 0.33 9.91
CA ALA A 165 -15.32 -0.78 9.93
C ALA A 165 -16.75 -0.32 10.28
N ASN A 166 -16.91 0.61 11.23
CA ASN A 166 -18.19 1.20 11.60
C ASN A 166 -18.83 1.97 10.46
N GLU A 167 -18.04 2.78 9.74
CA GLU A 167 -18.51 3.57 8.59
C GLU A 167 -18.99 2.66 7.45
N TYR A 168 -18.25 1.58 7.19
CA TYR A 168 -18.59 0.61 6.16
C TYR A 168 -19.66 -0.42 6.62
N GLN A 169 -19.88 -0.54 7.92
CA GLN A 169 -20.83 -1.45 8.58
C GLN A 169 -20.48 -2.95 8.49
N HIS A 170 -19.34 -3.33 7.99
CA HIS A 170 -18.81 -4.69 8.04
C HIS A 170 -17.30 -4.74 7.76
N THR A 171 -16.70 -5.91 7.96
CA THR A 171 -15.29 -6.15 7.73
C THR A 171 -15.08 -7.20 6.63
N TYR A 172 -13.89 -7.25 6.08
CA TYR A 172 -13.50 -8.22 5.05
C TYR A 172 -12.43 -9.20 5.55
N LEU A 173 -12.17 -9.22 6.85
CA LEU A 173 -11.13 -10.05 7.45
C LEU A 173 -11.18 -11.53 6.98
N PRO A 174 -12.36 -12.18 6.87
CA PRO A 174 -12.43 -13.57 6.41
C PRO A 174 -11.94 -13.77 4.97
N THR A 175 -12.06 -12.75 4.13
CA THR A 175 -11.63 -12.82 2.72
C THR A 175 -10.16 -12.50 2.55
N ILE A 176 -9.56 -11.75 3.45
CA ILE A 176 -8.13 -11.39 3.47
C ILE A 176 -7.32 -12.42 4.26
N GLY A 177 -7.86 -12.96 5.34
CA GLY A 177 -7.19 -13.91 6.22
C GLY A 177 -6.90 -15.28 5.61
N GLY A 178 -7.27 -15.49 4.37
CA GLY A 178 -6.93 -16.68 3.59
C GLY A 178 -5.59 -16.63 2.87
N PHE A 179 -4.82 -15.55 3.04
CA PHE A 179 -3.51 -15.36 2.39
C PHE A 179 -2.35 -15.66 3.33
#